data_5b62c32366df624be439f75c2aee8bb1
#
_entry.id   5b62c32366df624be439f75c2aee8bb1
#
_cell.length_a   1.000
_cell.length_b   1.000
_cell.length_c   1.000
_cell.angle_alpha   90.00
_cell.angle_beta   90.00
_cell.angle_gamma   90.00
#
_symmetry.space_group_name_H-M   'P 1'
#
loop_
_entity.id
_entity.type
_entity.pdbx_description
1 polymer ?
#
loop_
_entity_poly.entity_id
_entity_poly.type
_entity_poly.pdbx_seq_one_letter_code
_entity_poly.pdbx_strand_id
1 'polypeptide(L)'
;MPFKNNKHLLHLVPHGINSDVFRPLSSSEKIVKEKKKQLFGDKEYDFVLFYNSRNVQRKKTSNTILAFRAFCDNLTPEQASKCVLVLHTEKTQDAGTDLPAVKTALCPNYDVVFIEHKITPEEMCAMYNIATATILISSNEGFGLSIAESIMCGTPVIVNVTGGLQDQIGQTDDNGNPITFDLNFGTNNTAKYRNHGVWAKPIWPCVRTIQGSIPTPYIFDDVCTWEETAEAIMYWYLMSPEDRKKCGLEGRRWAMNEGGINSKNMCNQFIKAMDYTINNFIPSSPFDLYTLNDYVGNNQPHNSIGVEIPKIDTDKIKSEIKLTVAKL
;
A
#
# COMPACT_ATOMS: atom_id res chain seq x y z
N MET A 1 23.76 -13.17 -19.20
CA MET A 1 23.24 -12.49 -17.99
C MET A 1 24.28 -12.64 -16.88
N PRO A 2 24.73 -11.57 -16.24
CA PRO A 2 25.82 -11.60 -15.26
C PRO A 2 25.54 -12.46 -14.01
N PHE A 3 24.31 -12.90 -13.80
CA PHE A 3 23.89 -13.66 -12.62
C PHE A 3 23.61 -15.15 -12.87
N LYS A 4 23.92 -15.69 -14.08
CA LYS A 4 23.58 -17.08 -14.42
C LYS A 4 24.15 -18.08 -13.42
N ASN A 5 25.41 -17.85 -12.95
CA ASN A 5 26.10 -18.73 -11.99
C ASN A 5 25.92 -18.30 -10.52
N ASN A 6 25.30 -17.15 -10.26
CA ASN A 6 25.20 -16.52 -8.95
C ASN A 6 23.73 -16.25 -8.49
N LYS A 7 22.75 -16.95 -9.08
CA LYS A 7 21.34 -16.79 -8.68
C LYS A 7 21.10 -17.06 -7.19
N HIS A 8 21.88 -17.96 -6.58
CA HIS A 8 21.84 -18.27 -5.17
C HIS A 8 22.29 -17.10 -4.26
N LEU A 9 22.92 -16.05 -4.83
CA LEU A 9 23.35 -14.85 -4.13
C LEU A 9 22.28 -13.73 -4.13
N LEU A 10 21.11 -13.97 -4.73
CA LEU A 10 20.00 -13.03 -4.68
C LEU A 10 19.25 -13.20 -3.36
N HIS A 11 19.23 -12.15 -2.57
CA HIS A 11 18.57 -12.12 -1.27
C HIS A 11 17.47 -11.06 -1.27
N LEU A 12 16.27 -11.42 -0.81
CA LEU A 12 15.22 -10.47 -0.53
C LEU A 12 15.41 -9.92 0.90
N VAL A 13 15.61 -8.62 1.00
CA VAL A 13 15.67 -7.91 2.28
C VAL A 13 14.56 -6.86 2.30
N PRO A 14 13.46 -7.07 3.05
CA PRO A 14 12.39 -6.11 3.17
C PRO A 14 12.87 -4.79 3.79
N HIS A 15 12.21 -3.69 3.44
CA HIS A 15 12.46 -2.40 4.06
C HIS A 15 12.20 -2.44 5.56
N GLY A 16 13.07 -1.77 6.32
CA GLY A 16 12.92 -1.60 7.76
C GLY A 16 12.65 -0.15 8.14
N ILE A 17 11.71 0.06 9.04
CA ILE A 17 11.39 1.37 9.61
C ILE A 17 12.16 1.57 10.92
N ASN A 18 12.68 2.78 11.13
CA ASN A 18 13.34 3.13 12.38
C ASN A 18 12.32 3.20 13.52
N SER A 19 12.27 2.14 14.32
CA SER A 19 11.32 1.98 15.43
C SER A 19 11.60 2.90 16.63
N ASP A 20 12.76 3.54 16.68
CA ASP A 20 13.10 4.51 17.73
C ASP A 20 12.50 5.89 17.40
N VAL A 21 12.35 6.20 16.12
CA VAL A 21 11.69 7.41 15.61
C VAL A 21 10.18 7.19 15.49
N PHE A 22 9.78 6.20 14.69
CA PHE A 22 8.36 5.88 14.45
C PHE A 22 7.86 4.94 15.55
N ARG A 23 7.13 5.50 16.49
CA ARG A 23 6.64 4.82 17.69
C ARG A 23 5.32 5.42 18.18
N PRO A 24 4.57 4.69 18.99
CA PRO A 24 3.41 5.26 19.66
C PRO A 24 3.84 6.43 20.56
N LEU A 25 3.15 7.55 20.41
CA LEU A 25 3.30 8.76 21.23
C LEU A 25 2.03 8.96 22.05
N SER A 26 2.19 9.52 23.25
CA SER A 26 1.05 9.99 24.02
C SER A 26 0.48 11.28 23.41
N SER A 27 -0.83 11.43 23.45
CA SER A 27 -1.50 12.70 23.08
C SER A 27 -1.06 13.88 23.95
N SER A 28 -0.47 13.61 25.13
CA SER A 28 0.07 14.61 26.03
C SER A 28 1.49 15.07 25.64
N GLU A 29 2.20 14.36 24.76
CA GLU A 29 3.54 14.75 24.32
C GLU A 29 3.52 16.10 23.60
N LYS A 30 4.52 16.93 23.89
CA LYS A 30 4.63 18.32 23.39
C LYS A 30 4.53 18.38 21.86
N ILE A 31 5.27 17.51 21.16
CA ILE A 31 5.29 17.49 19.69
C ILE A 31 3.92 17.19 19.09
N VAL A 32 3.13 16.31 19.72
CA VAL A 32 1.77 15.96 19.26
C VAL A 32 0.83 17.14 19.44
N LYS A 33 0.89 17.81 20.61
CA LYS A 33 0.06 19.00 20.90
C LYS A 33 0.39 20.16 19.96
N GLU A 34 1.68 20.45 19.77
CA GLU A 34 2.13 21.53 18.90
C GLU A 34 1.72 21.27 17.44
N LYS A 35 1.88 20.03 16.97
CA LYS A 35 1.49 19.66 15.60
C LYS A 35 -0.04 19.72 15.41
N LYS A 36 -0.85 19.26 16.37
CA LYS A 36 -2.31 19.43 16.34
C LYS A 36 -2.70 20.89 16.26
N LYS A 37 -2.11 21.75 17.09
CA LYS A 37 -2.39 23.19 17.08
C LYS A 37 -1.98 23.85 15.76
N GLN A 38 -0.83 23.46 15.20
CA GLN A 38 -0.36 23.94 13.90
C GLN A 38 -1.34 23.58 12.76
N LEU A 39 -1.88 22.35 12.79
CA LEU A 39 -2.75 21.84 11.72
C LEU A 39 -4.18 22.35 11.81
N PHE A 40 -4.72 22.43 13.00
CA PHE A 40 -6.16 22.59 13.22
C PHE A 40 -6.52 23.85 13.99
N GLY A 41 -5.52 24.60 14.49
CA GLY A 41 -5.78 25.73 15.39
C GLY A 41 -6.47 25.25 16.66
N ASP A 42 -7.63 25.85 16.94
CA ASP A 42 -8.48 25.50 18.09
C ASP A 42 -9.59 24.50 17.71
N LYS A 43 -9.69 24.07 16.45
CA LYS A 43 -10.69 23.10 16.01
C LYS A 43 -10.29 21.68 16.41
N GLU A 44 -11.22 20.99 17.07
CA GLU A 44 -11.04 19.59 17.44
C GLU A 44 -11.76 18.66 16.47
N TYR A 45 -11.06 17.58 16.09
CA TYR A 45 -11.59 16.52 15.23
C TYR A 45 -11.60 15.20 15.98
N ASP A 46 -12.69 14.46 15.87
CA ASP A 46 -12.87 13.13 16.43
C ASP A 46 -12.30 12.04 15.50
N PHE A 47 -12.21 12.36 14.20
CA PHE A 47 -11.70 11.45 13.18
C PHE A 47 -10.74 12.18 12.22
N VAL A 48 -9.49 11.76 12.21
CA VAL A 48 -8.44 12.30 11.36
C VAL A 48 -7.98 11.21 10.40
N LEU A 49 -8.33 11.31 9.13
CA LEU A 49 -7.81 10.44 8.08
C LEU A 49 -6.54 11.05 7.51
N PHE A 50 -5.43 10.31 7.54
CA PHE A 50 -4.14 10.79 7.08
C PHE A 50 -3.67 10.09 5.82
N TYR A 51 -3.18 10.87 4.87
CA TYR A 51 -2.56 10.40 3.64
C TYR A 51 -1.17 11.03 3.51
N ASN A 52 -0.15 10.20 3.22
CA ASN A 52 1.23 10.64 3.03
C ASN A 52 1.83 9.98 1.78
N SER A 53 1.87 10.70 0.67
CA SER A 53 2.52 10.27 -0.57
C SER A 53 2.61 11.42 -1.57
N ARG A 54 3.43 11.26 -2.62
CA ARG A 54 3.51 12.22 -3.72
C ARG A 54 2.20 12.26 -4.52
N ASN A 55 1.89 13.40 -5.11
CA ASN A 55 0.79 13.56 -6.03
C ASN A 55 1.17 13.00 -7.42
N VAL A 56 0.98 11.70 -7.62
CA VAL A 56 1.16 11.02 -8.92
C VAL A 56 -0.03 10.11 -9.18
N GLN A 57 -0.42 9.93 -10.46
CA GLN A 57 -1.66 9.26 -10.86
C GLN A 57 -1.89 7.89 -10.20
N ARG A 58 -0.84 7.06 -10.10
CA ARG A 58 -0.93 5.74 -9.47
C ARG A 58 -1.26 5.76 -7.98
N LYS A 59 -1.08 6.91 -7.30
CA LYS A 59 -1.37 7.05 -5.87
C LYS A 59 -2.84 7.30 -5.57
N LYS A 60 -3.65 7.56 -6.60
CA LYS A 60 -5.12 7.68 -6.52
C LYS A 60 -5.61 8.68 -5.47
N THR A 61 -4.87 9.80 -5.29
CA THR A 61 -5.19 10.82 -4.27
C THR A 61 -6.58 11.43 -4.50
N SER A 62 -6.96 11.66 -5.76
CA SER A 62 -8.31 12.16 -6.10
C SER A 62 -9.41 11.19 -5.66
N ASN A 63 -9.20 9.87 -5.82
CA ASN A 63 -10.14 8.85 -5.34
C ASN A 63 -10.23 8.86 -3.80
N THR A 64 -9.11 9.14 -3.11
CA THR A 64 -9.10 9.28 -1.64
C THR A 64 -9.96 10.47 -1.20
N ILE A 65 -9.87 11.62 -1.90
CA ILE A 65 -10.73 12.81 -1.63
C ILE A 65 -12.21 12.47 -1.87
N LEU A 66 -12.52 11.79 -2.97
CA LEU A 66 -13.91 11.41 -3.30
C LEU A 66 -14.47 10.39 -2.29
N ALA A 67 -13.66 9.41 -1.89
CA ALA A 67 -14.04 8.43 -0.87
C ALA A 67 -14.29 9.09 0.49
N PHE A 68 -13.46 10.07 0.87
CA PHE A 68 -13.67 10.83 2.10
C PHE A 68 -14.96 11.63 2.05
N ARG A 69 -15.30 12.25 0.91
CA ARG A 69 -16.61 12.89 0.72
C ARG A 69 -17.73 11.87 0.89
N ALA A 70 -17.68 10.75 0.16
CA ALA A 70 -18.72 9.72 0.23
C ALA A 70 -18.91 9.18 1.66
N PHE A 71 -17.82 9.02 2.41
CA PHE A 71 -17.88 8.70 3.83
C PHE A 71 -18.62 9.79 4.62
N CYS A 72 -18.28 11.07 4.46
CA CYS A 72 -18.91 12.18 5.18
C CYS A 72 -20.38 12.38 4.80
N ASP A 73 -20.76 12.13 3.54
CA ASP A 73 -22.15 12.22 3.06
C ASP A 73 -23.08 11.19 3.78
N ASN A 74 -22.51 10.14 4.39
CA ASN A 74 -23.23 9.15 5.21
C ASN A 74 -23.28 9.49 6.70
N LEU A 75 -22.79 10.64 7.12
CA LEU A 75 -22.82 11.13 8.49
C LEU A 75 -23.81 12.28 8.64
N THR A 76 -24.22 12.57 9.90
CA THR A 76 -24.92 13.83 10.15
C THR A 76 -23.98 15.02 9.92
N PRO A 77 -24.47 16.22 9.61
CA PRO A 77 -23.64 17.41 9.44
C PRO A 77 -22.73 17.68 10.65
N GLU A 78 -23.22 17.41 11.86
CA GLU A 78 -22.44 17.57 13.09
C GLU A 78 -21.28 16.56 13.16
N GLN A 79 -21.54 15.27 12.87
CA GLN A 79 -20.52 14.23 12.83
C GLN A 79 -19.48 14.51 11.74
N ALA A 80 -19.93 14.87 10.54
CA ALA A 80 -19.03 15.18 9.43
C ALA A 80 -18.12 16.38 9.73
N SER A 81 -18.62 17.39 10.46
CA SER A 81 -17.83 18.56 10.88
C SER A 81 -16.68 18.23 11.85
N LYS A 82 -16.72 17.04 12.47
CA LYS A 82 -15.69 16.49 13.34
C LYS A 82 -14.72 15.53 12.63
N CYS A 83 -14.82 15.43 11.31
CA CYS A 83 -13.95 14.62 10.48
C CYS A 83 -13.05 15.50 9.60
N VAL A 84 -11.80 15.08 9.39
CA VAL A 84 -10.85 15.79 8.52
C VAL A 84 -9.99 14.80 7.75
N LEU A 85 -9.74 15.11 6.48
CA LEU A 85 -8.73 14.46 5.65
C LEU A 85 -7.47 15.34 5.61
N VAL A 86 -6.34 14.81 6.06
CA VAL A 86 -5.06 15.49 6.01
C VAL A 86 -4.19 14.86 4.92
N LEU A 87 -3.79 15.65 3.95
CA LEU A 87 -2.99 15.24 2.81
C LEU A 87 -1.58 15.86 2.91
N HIS A 88 -0.56 15.05 3.21
CA HIS A 88 0.83 15.44 3.07
C HIS A 88 1.29 15.06 1.65
N THR A 89 1.23 16.05 0.76
CA THR A 89 1.47 15.87 -0.68
C THR A 89 1.60 17.23 -1.38
N GLU A 90 2.20 17.25 -2.57
CA GLU A 90 2.16 18.40 -3.45
C GLU A 90 0.71 18.64 -3.92
N LYS A 91 0.24 19.89 -3.85
CA LYS A 91 -1.12 20.24 -4.30
C LYS A 91 -1.30 20.05 -5.79
N THR A 92 -0.30 20.41 -6.59
CA THR A 92 -0.32 20.34 -8.06
C THR A 92 0.97 19.73 -8.56
N GLN A 93 0.88 18.75 -9.45
CA GLN A 93 2.05 18.14 -10.08
C GLN A 93 1.69 17.59 -11.48
N ASP A 94 2.62 17.69 -12.45
CA ASP A 94 2.41 17.26 -13.85
C ASP A 94 2.13 15.76 -13.97
N ALA A 95 2.80 14.93 -13.15
CA ALA A 95 2.57 13.48 -13.10
C ALA A 95 1.34 13.06 -12.27
N GLY A 96 0.63 14.04 -11.70
CA GLY A 96 -0.52 13.87 -10.84
C GLY A 96 -1.73 14.65 -11.33
N THR A 97 -2.26 15.53 -10.46
CA THR A 97 -3.39 16.39 -10.77
C THR A 97 -3.39 17.65 -9.90
N ASP A 98 -4.31 18.59 -10.19
CA ASP A 98 -4.64 19.73 -9.33
C ASP A 98 -5.60 19.28 -8.22
N LEU A 99 -5.06 18.95 -7.05
CA LEU A 99 -5.85 18.47 -5.91
C LEU A 99 -6.76 19.55 -5.29
N PRO A 100 -6.40 20.83 -5.20
CA PRO A 100 -7.31 21.92 -4.86
C PRO A 100 -8.55 21.99 -5.76
N ALA A 101 -8.39 21.86 -7.08
CA ALA A 101 -9.51 21.79 -8.01
C ALA A 101 -10.38 20.55 -7.77
N VAL A 102 -9.76 19.38 -7.56
CA VAL A 102 -10.49 18.15 -7.17
C VAL A 102 -11.27 18.35 -5.89
N LYS A 103 -10.66 18.92 -4.84
CA LYS A 103 -11.32 19.21 -3.56
C LYS A 103 -12.52 20.13 -3.77
N THR A 104 -12.34 21.22 -4.52
CA THR A 104 -13.40 22.20 -4.78
C THR A 104 -14.57 21.59 -5.55
N ALA A 105 -14.30 20.77 -6.56
CA ALA A 105 -15.33 20.15 -7.38
C ALA A 105 -16.04 18.96 -6.69
N LEU A 106 -15.27 18.11 -6.01
CA LEU A 106 -15.78 16.82 -5.52
C LEU A 106 -16.00 16.74 -4.01
N CYS A 107 -15.36 17.60 -3.21
CA CYS A 107 -15.46 17.56 -1.74
C CYS A 107 -15.57 18.98 -1.13
N PRO A 108 -16.48 19.86 -1.65
CA PRO A 108 -16.52 21.27 -1.25
C PRO A 108 -16.85 21.49 0.22
N ASN A 109 -17.72 20.64 0.80
CA ASN A 109 -18.37 20.86 2.08
C ASN A 109 -17.60 20.32 3.28
N TYR A 110 -16.52 19.56 3.07
CA TYR A 110 -15.79 18.87 4.14
C TYR A 110 -14.35 19.35 4.25
N ASP A 111 -13.78 19.17 5.42
CA ASP A 111 -12.44 19.64 5.73
C ASP A 111 -11.37 18.75 5.11
N VAL A 112 -10.56 19.35 4.24
CA VAL A 112 -9.35 18.75 3.66
C VAL A 112 -8.20 19.70 3.88
N VAL A 113 -7.19 19.27 4.62
CA VAL A 113 -5.98 20.04 4.94
C VAL A 113 -4.82 19.54 4.10
N PHE A 114 -4.13 20.45 3.42
CA PHE A 114 -2.94 20.16 2.61
C PHE A 114 -1.67 20.59 3.34
N ILE A 115 -0.66 19.71 3.37
CA ILE A 115 0.68 19.97 3.86
C ILE A 115 1.65 19.74 2.71
N GLU A 116 2.34 20.79 2.25
CA GLU A 116 3.28 20.70 1.11
C GLU A 116 4.74 20.79 1.55
N HIS A 117 5.00 21.40 2.71
CA HIS A 117 6.37 21.54 3.21
C HIS A 117 6.90 20.22 3.73
N LYS A 118 8.19 20.01 3.57
CA LYS A 118 8.89 18.89 4.17
C LYS A 118 8.84 19.00 5.69
N ILE A 119 8.55 17.90 6.35
CA ILE A 119 8.53 17.77 7.80
C ILE A 119 9.60 16.76 8.23
N THR A 120 10.08 16.88 9.46
CA THR A 120 11.09 15.97 10.00
C THR A 120 10.50 14.58 10.27
N PRO A 121 11.34 13.53 10.42
CA PRO A 121 10.83 12.21 10.79
C PRO A 121 10.05 12.19 12.10
N GLU A 122 10.46 13.00 13.09
CA GLU A 122 9.80 13.14 14.39
C GLU A 122 8.42 13.81 14.23
N GLU A 123 8.33 14.86 13.42
CA GLU A 123 7.06 15.48 13.08
C GLU A 123 6.14 14.53 12.30
N MET A 124 6.70 13.74 11.38
CA MET A 124 5.96 12.71 10.65
C MET A 124 5.42 11.63 11.61
N CYS A 125 6.23 11.21 12.59
CA CYS A 125 5.78 10.34 13.66
C CYS A 125 4.59 10.95 14.42
N ALA A 126 4.65 12.24 14.76
CA ALA A 126 3.53 12.94 15.40
C ALA A 126 2.28 12.94 14.51
N MET A 127 2.40 13.12 13.17
CA MET A 127 1.30 13.06 12.22
C MET A 127 0.59 11.71 12.26
N TYR A 128 1.35 10.60 12.22
CA TYR A 128 0.76 9.26 12.33
C TYR A 128 0.07 9.04 13.67
N ASN A 129 0.61 9.58 14.77
CA ASN A 129 -0.01 9.49 16.11
C ASN A 129 -1.23 10.40 16.30
N ILE A 130 -1.37 11.46 15.49
CA ILE A 130 -2.58 12.31 15.44
C ILE A 130 -3.67 11.62 14.63
N ALA A 131 -3.29 10.87 13.60
CA ALA A 131 -4.22 10.20 12.71
C ALA A 131 -5.03 9.12 13.43
N THR A 132 -6.32 9.05 13.10
CA THR A 132 -7.19 7.93 13.50
C THR A 132 -6.90 6.70 12.66
N ALA A 133 -6.65 6.90 11.38
CA ALA A 133 -6.20 5.89 10.43
C ALA A 133 -5.38 6.54 9.30
N THR A 134 -4.45 5.77 8.75
CA THR A 134 -3.70 6.18 7.55
C THR A 134 -4.23 5.43 6.33
N ILE A 135 -4.36 6.14 5.22
CA ILE A 135 -4.88 5.59 3.97
C ILE A 135 -3.87 5.68 2.83
N LEU A 136 -3.72 4.58 2.08
CA LEU A 136 -2.97 4.56 0.83
C LEU A 136 -3.60 3.54 -0.14
N ILE A 137 -4.31 4.03 -1.14
CA ILE A 137 -5.00 3.22 -2.15
C ILE A 137 -4.29 3.24 -3.51
N SER A 138 -2.96 3.26 -3.49
CA SER A 138 -2.15 3.19 -4.72
C SER A 138 -2.54 2.01 -5.59
N SER A 139 -2.55 2.20 -6.91
CA SER A 139 -2.82 1.11 -7.87
C SER A 139 -1.64 0.16 -8.07
N ASN A 140 -0.44 0.60 -7.74
CA ASN A 140 0.76 -0.22 -7.58
C ASN A 140 1.71 0.42 -6.57
N GLU A 141 2.45 -0.41 -5.84
CA GLU A 141 3.38 0.05 -4.82
C GLU A 141 4.54 -0.94 -4.65
N GLY A 142 5.78 -0.42 -4.65
CA GLY A 142 6.95 -1.27 -4.41
C GLY A 142 6.99 -1.77 -2.97
N PHE A 143 6.81 -0.89 -1.99
CA PHE A 143 6.73 -1.25 -0.58
C PHE A 143 5.60 -0.48 0.14
N GLY A 144 5.58 0.87 0.08
CA GLY A 144 4.61 1.69 0.80
C GLY A 144 5.11 2.11 2.18
N LEU A 145 6.22 2.86 2.22
CA LEU A 145 6.86 3.30 3.47
C LEU A 145 5.90 3.99 4.43
N SER A 146 4.99 4.82 3.94
CA SER A 146 4.02 5.54 4.77
C SER A 146 3.08 4.61 5.54
N ILE A 147 2.75 3.44 5.00
CA ILE A 147 1.95 2.42 5.68
C ILE A 147 2.78 1.73 6.76
N ALA A 148 4.02 1.36 6.45
CA ALA A 148 4.92 0.76 7.43
C ALA A 148 5.21 1.72 8.60
N GLU A 149 5.43 3.00 8.33
CA GLU A 149 5.60 4.06 9.34
C GLU A 149 4.36 4.21 10.23
N SER A 150 3.17 4.19 9.63
CA SER A 150 1.89 4.23 10.33
C SER A 150 1.71 3.04 11.28
N ILE A 151 1.93 1.83 10.77
CA ILE A 151 1.86 0.59 11.58
C ILE A 151 2.89 0.64 12.72
N MET A 152 4.10 1.13 12.43
CA MET A 152 5.13 1.27 13.44
C MET A 152 4.76 2.29 14.54
N CYS A 153 3.96 3.31 14.22
CA CYS A 153 3.38 4.25 15.18
C CYS A 153 2.19 3.69 15.94
N GLY A 154 1.70 2.50 15.61
CA GLY A 154 0.51 1.90 16.22
C GLY A 154 -0.78 2.51 15.70
N THR A 155 -0.79 3.06 14.48
CA THR A 155 -1.96 3.65 13.84
C THR A 155 -2.51 2.70 12.79
N PRO A 156 -3.83 2.39 12.82
CA PRO A 156 -4.49 1.52 11.85
C PRO A 156 -4.38 2.04 10.42
N VAL A 157 -4.47 1.12 9.44
CA VAL A 157 -4.29 1.45 8.03
C VAL A 157 -5.44 0.99 7.15
N ILE A 158 -5.65 1.73 6.05
CA ILE A 158 -6.53 1.38 4.93
C ILE A 158 -5.64 1.26 3.70
N VAL A 159 -5.64 0.11 3.05
CA VAL A 159 -4.75 -0.14 1.91
C VAL A 159 -5.45 -0.90 0.78
N ASN A 160 -5.11 -0.56 -0.45
CA ASN A 160 -5.41 -1.40 -1.60
C ASN A 160 -4.49 -2.63 -1.60
N VAL A 161 -5.04 -3.82 -1.87
CA VAL A 161 -4.28 -5.08 -1.88
C VAL A 161 -3.50 -5.19 -3.19
N THR A 162 -2.31 -4.61 -3.21
CA THR A 162 -1.41 -4.60 -4.38
C THR A 162 0.04 -4.44 -3.95
N GLY A 163 0.96 -5.10 -4.67
CA GLY A 163 2.40 -4.98 -4.46
C GLY A 163 2.81 -5.07 -2.99
N GLY A 164 3.77 -4.25 -2.56
CA GLY A 164 4.27 -4.27 -1.18
C GLY A 164 3.27 -3.81 -0.10
N LEU A 165 2.10 -3.29 -0.46
CA LEU A 165 1.05 -2.99 0.54
C LEU A 165 0.45 -4.29 1.11
N GLN A 166 0.30 -5.33 0.30
CA GLN A 166 -0.21 -6.62 0.75
C GLN A 166 0.73 -7.33 1.73
N ASP A 167 2.05 -7.06 1.66
CA ASP A 167 3.04 -7.65 2.56
C ASP A 167 2.94 -7.10 3.99
N GLN A 168 2.25 -5.96 4.18
CA GLN A 168 2.19 -5.22 5.44
C GLN A 168 0.90 -5.46 6.24
N ILE A 169 -0.04 -6.19 5.70
CA ILE A 169 -1.35 -6.40 6.33
C ILE A 169 -1.48 -7.75 7.04
N GLY A 170 -0.40 -8.51 7.16
CA GLY A 170 -0.38 -9.76 7.91
C GLY A 170 -1.37 -10.80 7.39
N GLN A 171 -1.39 -11.02 6.07
CA GLN A 171 -2.28 -12.00 5.46
C GLN A 171 -1.93 -13.44 5.86
N THR A 172 -2.96 -14.22 6.13
CA THR A 172 -2.83 -15.65 6.43
C THR A 172 -3.77 -16.50 5.59
N ASP A 173 -3.41 -17.77 5.42
CA ASP A 173 -4.31 -18.78 4.88
C ASP A 173 -5.40 -19.17 5.89
N ASP A 174 -6.28 -20.10 5.50
CA ASP A 174 -7.38 -20.56 6.36
C ASP A 174 -6.90 -21.37 7.58
N ASN A 175 -5.63 -21.78 7.59
CA ASN A 175 -4.99 -22.47 8.72
C ASN A 175 -4.21 -21.50 9.63
N GLY A 176 -4.19 -20.21 9.30
CA GLY A 176 -3.45 -19.19 10.04
C GLY A 176 -1.97 -19.08 9.68
N ASN A 177 -1.49 -19.77 8.63
CA ASN A 177 -0.12 -19.64 8.19
C ASN A 177 0.07 -18.32 7.39
N PRO A 178 1.19 -17.60 7.58
CA PRO A 178 1.48 -16.41 6.80
C PRO A 178 1.53 -16.68 5.28
N ILE A 179 0.90 -15.83 4.50
CA ILE A 179 0.97 -15.90 3.04
C ILE A 179 2.34 -15.41 2.58
N THR A 180 2.99 -16.20 1.73
CA THR A 180 4.24 -15.83 1.06
C THR A 180 3.95 -15.52 -0.41
N PHE A 181 4.33 -14.32 -0.83
CA PHE A 181 4.22 -13.90 -2.23
C PHE A 181 5.50 -14.27 -2.98
N ASP A 182 5.36 -15.08 -4.01
CA ASP A 182 6.46 -15.56 -4.86
C ASP A 182 6.03 -15.61 -6.34
N LEU A 183 6.81 -16.27 -7.18
CA LEU A 183 6.52 -16.40 -8.61
C LEU A 183 5.25 -17.22 -8.89
N ASN A 184 4.83 -18.11 -7.99
CA ASN A 184 3.65 -18.95 -8.14
C ASN A 184 2.41 -18.25 -7.59
N PHE A 185 2.57 -17.43 -6.55
CA PHE A 185 1.50 -16.63 -5.96
C PHE A 185 2.01 -15.19 -5.73
N GLY A 186 2.01 -14.41 -6.81
CA GLY A 186 2.57 -13.04 -6.83
C GLY A 186 1.66 -11.98 -6.22
N THR A 187 0.36 -12.26 -6.04
CA THR A 187 -0.60 -11.29 -5.48
C THR A 187 -1.86 -11.97 -4.95
N ASN A 188 -2.45 -11.38 -3.93
CA ASN A 188 -3.77 -11.75 -3.40
C ASN A 188 -4.87 -10.76 -3.83
N ASN A 189 -4.70 -10.07 -4.94
CA ASN A 189 -5.64 -9.08 -5.45
C ASN A 189 -7.05 -9.64 -5.76
N THR A 190 -7.16 -10.94 -6.01
CA THR A 190 -8.44 -11.65 -6.20
C THR A 190 -9.13 -12.02 -4.89
N ALA A 191 -8.56 -11.67 -3.76
CA ALA A 191 -9.05 -12.01 -2.42
C ALA A 191 -9.21 -13.54 -2.19
N LYS A 192 -8.27 -14.33 -2.73
CA LYS A 192 -8.21 -15.79 -2.50
C LYS A 192 -8.12 -16.11 -1.00
N TYR A 193 -7.31 -15.37 -0.26
CA TYR A 193 -7.22 -15.43 1.19
C TYR A 193 -7.71 -14.10 1.78
N ARG A 194 -8.63 -14.17 2.72
CA ARG A 194 -9.26 -12.97 3.28
C ARG A 194 -8.82 -12.63 4.71
N ASN A 195 -8.12 -13.54 5.37
CA ASN A 195 -7.62 -13.31 6.71
C ASN A 195 -6.46 -12.31 6.67
N HIS A 196 -6.49 -11.35 7.57
CA HIS A 196 -5.48 -10.30 7.68
C HIS A 196 -5.37 -9.82 9.13
N GLY A 197 -4.32 -9.07 9.43
CA GLY A 197 -4.12 -8.49 10.75
C GLY A 197 -5.20 -7.45 11.10
N VAL A 198 -5.55 -7.38 12.38
CA VAL A 198 -6.61 -6.51 12.89
C VAL A 198 -6.32 -5.00 12.74
N TRP A 199 -5.05 -4.62 12.49
CA TRP A 199 -4.62 -3.24 12.28
C TRP A 199 -4.88 -2.71 10.87
N ALA A 200 -5.30 -3.58 9.96
CA ALA A 200 -5.48 -3.23 8.55
C ALA A 200 -6.93 -3.41 8.12
N LYS A 201 -7.44 -2.49 7.32
CA LYS A 201 -8.65 -2.65 6.53
C LYS A 201 -8.25 -2.70 5.06
N PRO A 202 -8.04 -3.91 4.50
CA PRO A 202 -7.69 -4.08 3.10
C PRO A 202 -8.91 -3.85 2.20
N ILE A 203 -8.65 -3.29 1.01
CA ILE A 203 -9.61 -3.17 -0.09
C ILE A 203 -9.07 -4.01 -1.24
N TRP A 204 -9.88 -4.95 -1.74
CA TRP A 204 -9.48 -5.78 -2.88
C TRP A 204 -9.77 -5.08 -4.19
N PRO A 205 -8.81 -5.04 -5.12
CA PRO A 205 -9.02 -4.39 -6.42
C PRO A 205 -10.19 -4.98 -7.20
N CYS A 206 -10.98 -4.12 -7.81
CA CYS A 206 -12.06 -4.52 -8.71
C CYS A 206 -11.62 -4.60 -10.18
N VAL A 207 -10.54 -3.88 -10.53
CA VAL A 207 -10.00 -3.83 -11.89
C VAL A 207 -8.49 -4.02 -11.84
N ARG A 208 -7.98 -4.85 -12.75
CA ARG A 208 -6.56 -5.01 -12.99
C ARG A 208 -6.24 -4.69 -14.44
N THR A 209 -5.34 -3.74 -14.67
CA THR A 209 -4.89 -3.32 -16.00
C THR A 209 -3.38 -3.44 -16.11
N ILE A 210 -2.87 -3.54 -17.33
CA ILE A 210 -1.43 -3.47 -17.60
C ILE A 210 -1.11 -2.04 -17.98
N GLN A 211 -0.16 -1.44 -17.27
CA GLN A 211 0.49 -0.21 -17.64
C GLN A 211 1.98 -0.45 -17.73
N GLY A 212 2.67 0.41 -18.44
CA GLY A 212 4.10 0.28 -18.54
C GLY A 212 4.75 1.51 -19.13
N SER A 213 6.07 1.51 -19.07
CA SER A 213 6.94 2.46 -19.77
C SER A 213 8.02 1.67 -20.50
N ILE A 214 8.77 2.32 -21.36
CA ILE A 214 9.86 1.67 -22.12
C ILE A 214 10.80 0.84 -21.20
N PRO A 215 11.27 1.35 -20.04
CA PRO A 215 12.15 0.58 -19.15
C PRO A 215 11.42 -0.49 -18.32
N THR A 216 10.09 -0.37 -18.14
CA THR A 216 9.26 -1.30 -17.36
C THR A 216 7.97 -1.58 -18.10
N PRO A 217 7.99 -2.46 -19.14
CA PRO A 217 6.90 -2.59 -20.10
C PRO A 217 5.62 -3.24 -19.54
N TYR A 218 5.70 -3.96 -18.43
CA TYR A 218 4.53 -4.60 -17.82
C TYR A 218 4.47 -4.32 -16.32
N ILE A 219 3.70 -3.29 -15.96
CA ILE A 219 3.32 -3.04 -14.59
C ILE A 219 1.80 -3.27 -14.50
N PHE A 220 1.36 -4.08 -13.55
CA PHE A 220 -0.05 -4.20 -13.25
C PHE A 220 -0.48 -3.06 -12.35
N ASP A 221 -1.57 -2.39 -12.76
CA ASP A 221 -2.31 -1.45 -11.93
C ASP A 221 -3.55 -2.16 -11.39
N ASP A 222 -3.62 -2.26 -10.08
CA ASP A 222 -4.77 -2.79 -9.34
C ASP A 222 -5.58 -1.62 -8.78
N VAL A 223 -6.81 -1.42 -9.24
CA VAL A 223 -7.63 -0.27 -8.87
C VAL A 223 -8.82 -0.72 -8.03
N CYS A 224 -8.97 -0.14 -6.85
CA CYS A 224 -10.15 -0.27 -6.00
C CYS A 224 -11.13 0.90 -6.22
N THR A 225 -12.41 0.69 -5.88
CA THR A 225 -13.44 1.72 -6.00
C THR A 225 -13.32 2.75 -4.86
N TRP A 226 -13.85 3.94 -5.10
CA TRP A 226 -13.95 4.96 -4.04
C TRP A 226 -15.08 4.61 -3.06
N GLU A 227 -16.10 3.86 -3.48
CA GLU A 227 -17.19 3.36 -2.65
C GLU A 227 -16.68 2.40 -1.58
N GLU A 228 -15.95 1.34 -1.97
CA GLU A 228 -15.34 0.39 -1.02
C GLU A 228 -14.30 1.09 -0.13
N THR A 229 -13.63 2.12 -0.67
CA THR A 229 -12.72 2.96 0.11
C THR A 229 -13.47 3.74 1.19
N ALA A 230 -14.65 4.31 0.87
CA ALA A 230 -15.49 4.99 1.84
C ALA A 230 -16.01 4.03 2.94
N GLU A 231 -16.38 2.81 2.58
CA GLU A 231 -16.75 1.76 3.54
C GLU A 231 -15.58 1.40 4.47
N ALA A 232 -14.36 1.34 3.95
CA ALA A 232 -13.17 1.09 4.77
C ALA A 232 -12.87 2.25 5.73
N ILE A 233 -13.15 3.50 5.34
CA ILE A 233 -13.07 4.67 6.23
C ILE A 233 -14.15 4.57 7.32
N MET A 234 -15.38 4.24 6.94
CA MET A 234 -16.51 4.07 7.86
C MET A 234 -16.25 2.95 8.89
N TYR A 235 -15.58 1.87 8.49
CA TYR A 235 -15.19 0.78 9.39
C TYR A 235 -14.36 1.30 10.59
N TRP A 236 -13.34 2.12 10.33
CA TRP A 236 -12.53 2.70 11.41
C TRP A 236 -13.26 3.80 12.17
N TYR A 237 -14.15 4.54 11.52
CA TYR A 237 -14.96 5.56 12.19
C TYR A 237 -15.91 4.96 13.25
N LEU A 238 -16.58 3.87 12.90
CA LEU A 238 -17.55 3.21 13.78
C LEU A 238 -16.89 2.42 14.93
N MET A 239 -15.62 2.05 14.79
CA MET A 239 -14.90 1.36 15.87
C MET A 239 -14.59 2.31 17.02
N SER A 240 -14.68 1.82 18.28
CA SER A 240 -14.35 2.64 19.45
C SER A 240 -12.89 3.10 19.43
N PRO A 241 -12.56 4.29 19.99
CA PRO A 241 -11.17 4.75 20.08
C PRO A 241 -10.25 3.77 20.78
N GLU A 242 -10.73 3.08 21.81
CA GLU A 242 -10.00 2.08 22.59
C GLU A 242 -9.66 0.86 21.74
N ASP A 243 -10.60 0.36 20.95
CA ASP A 243 -10.41 -0.82 20.10
C ASP A 243 -9.53 -0.48 18.90
N ARG A 244 -9.69 0.72 18.29
CA ARG A 244 -8.75 1.20 17.25
C ARG A 244 -7.32 1.22 17.77
N LYS A 245 -7.12 1.74 18.99
CA LYS A 245 -5.80 1.76 19.62
C LYS A 245 -5.24 0.36 19.85
N LYS A 246 -6.05 -0.58 20.31
CA LYS A 246 -5.63 -2.00 20.47
C LYS A 246 -5.22 -2.60 19.12
N CYS A 247 -6.05 -2.40 18.08
CA CYS A 247 -5.76 -2.86 16.73
C CYS A 247 -4.43 -2.28 16.21
N GLY A 248 -4.22 -0.98 16.35
CA GLY A 248 -2.98 -0.34 15.90
C GLY A 248 -1.73 -0.83 16.65
N LEU A 249 -1.82 -1.02 17.97
CA LEU A 249 -0.72 -1.56 18.77
C LEU A 249 -0.39 -3.02 18.41
N GLU A 250 -1.39 -3.81 18.05
CA GLU A 250 -1.17 -5.16 17.53
C GLU A 250 -0.42 -5.13 16.19
N GLY A 251 -0.72 -4.16 15.32
CA GLY A 251 0.04 -3.91 14.10
C GLY A 251 1.50 -3.61 14.37
N ARG A 252 1.79 -2.74 15.35
CA ARG A 252 3.17 -2.48 15.77
C ARG A 252 3.86 -3.74 16.30
N ARG A 253 3.16 -4.52 17.15
CA ARG A 253 3.72 -5.77 17.67
C ARG A 253 4.11 -6.71 16.53
N TRP A 254 3.21 -6.88 15.57
CA TRP A 254 3.46 -7.70 14.37
C TRP A 254 4.65 -7.15 13.56
N ALA A 255 4.69 -5.85 13.28
CA ALA A 255 5.76 -5.21 12.52
C ALA A 255 7.15 -5.37 13.16
N MET A 256 7.20 -5.34 14.48
CA MET A 256 8.45 -5.52 15.24
C MET A 256 8.93 -6.97 15.27
N ASN A 257 8.01 -7.94 15.17
CA ASN A 257 8.29 -9.37 15.34
C ASN A 257 8.09 -10.15 14.04
N GLU A 258 6.88 -10.66 13.79
CA GLU A 258 6.58 -11.58 12.69
C GLU A 258 6.74 -10.92 11.31
N GLY A 259 6.29 -9.68 11.17
CA GLY A 259 6.44 -8.89 9.93
C GLY A 259 7.87 -8.44 9.65
N GLY A 260 8.68 -8.32 10.72
CA GLY A 260 10.11 -8.05 10.62
C GLY A 260 10.50 -6.74 9.93
N ILE A 261 9.56 -5.77 9.82
CA ILE A 261 9.76 -4.50 9.08
C ILE A 261 10.44 -3.41 9.92
N ASN A 262 11.19 -3.77 10.94
CA ASN A 262 12.01 -2.83 11.69
C ASN A 262 13.44 -2.75 11.14
N SER A 263 14.09 -1.60 11.30
CA SER A 263 15.41 -1.33 10.74
C SER A 263 16.51 -2.24 11.26
N LYS A 264 16.42 -2.69 12.52
CA LYS A 264 17.42 -3.64 13.10
C LYS A 264 17.38 -4.97 12.35
N ASN A 265 16.18 -5.48 12.08
CA ASN A 265 16.00 -6.72 11.31
C ASN A 265 16.53 -6.55 9.87
N MET A 266 16.20 -5.45 9.20
CA MET A 266 16.71 -5.13 7.87
C MET A 266 18.24 -5.11 7.86
N CYS A 267 18.89 -4.39 8.77
CA CYS A 267 20.35 -4.33 8.87
C CYS A 267 20.97 -5.72 9.11
N ASN A 268 20.39 -6.52 10.01
CA ASN A 268 20.88 -7.87 10.28
C ASN A 268 20.76 -8.79 9.04
N GLN A 269 19.67 -8.68 8.29
CA GLN A 269 19.50 -9.44 7.05
C GLN A 269 20.49 -8.96 5.98
N PHE A 270 20.73 -7.67 5.85
CA PHE A 270 21.74 -7.12 4.95
C PHE A 270 23.14 -7.66 5.26
N ILE A 271 23.56 -7.60 6.53
CA ILE A 271 24.88 -8.11 6.95
C ILE A 271 25.01 -9.59 6.57
N LYS A 272 24.02 -10.41 6.94
CA LYS A 272 24.03 -11.85 6.59
C LYS A 272 24.09 -12.10 5.08
N ALA A 273 23.33 -11.34 4.30
CA ALA A 273 23.34 -11.46 2.84
C ALA A 273 24.67 -11.04 2.24
N MET A 274 25.29 -9.97 2.76
CA MET A 274 26.63 -9.51 2.34
C MET A 274 27.70 -10.55 2.67
N ASP A 275 27.74 -11.05 3.91
CA ASP A 275 28.71 -12.07 4.33
C ASP A 275 28.58 -13.34 3.49
N TYR A 276 27.33 -13.78 3.28
CA TYR A 276 27.07 -14.93 2.41
C TYR A 276 27.54 -14.69 0.98
N THR A 277 27.26 -13.51 0.42
CA THR A 277 27.65 -13.15 -0.93
C THR A 277 29.19 -13.12 -1.09
N ILE A 278 29.90 -12.48 -0.15
CA ILE A 278 31.37 -12.40 -0.18
C ILE A 278 31.99 -13.79 -0.16
N ASN A 279 31.46 -14.69 0.68
CA ASN A 279 32.00 -16.03 0.86
C ASN A 279 31.65 -17.01 -0.27
N ASN A 280 30.62 -16.74 -1.05
CA ASN A 280 30.11 -17.67 -2.07
C ASN A 280 30.14 -17.10 -3.50
N PHE A 281 30.61 -15.87 -3.68
CA PHE A 281 30.71 -15.25 -5.00
C PHE A 281 31.74 -15.94 -5.86
N ILE A 282 31.32 -16.40 -7.03
CA ILE A 282 32.22 -16.97 -8.05
C ILE A 282 32.40 -15.90 -9.13
N PRO A 283 33.60 -15.35 -9.29
CA PRO A 283 33.87 -14.40 -10.37
C PRO A 283 33.52 -15.01 -11.73
N SER A 284 32.74 -14.27 -12.52
CA SER A 284 32.55 -14.65 -13.92
C SER A 284 33.82 -14.35 -14.71
N SER A 285 34.11 -15.20 -15.69
CA SER A 285 35.13 -14.86 -16.70
C SER A 285 34.75 -13.54 -17.39
N PRO A 286 35.67 -12.60 -17.61
CA PRO A 286 35.38 -11.36 -18.33
C PRO A 286 34.91 -11.58 -19.76
N PHE A 287 35.16 -12.78 -20.32
CA PHE A 287 34.73 -13.15 -21.67
C PHE A 287 34.17 -14.59 -21.64
N ASP A 288 32.86 -14.69 -21.89
CA ASP A 288 32.25 -15.99 -22.16
C ASP A 288 32.16 -16.20 -23.68
N LEU A 289 32.69 -17.31 -24.15
CA LEU A 289 32.56 -17.72 -25.56
C LEU A 289 31.19 -18.42 -25.71
N TYR A 290 30.29 -17.81 -26.46
CA TYR A 290 29.00 -18.43 -26.78
C TYR A 290 29.02 -18.98 -28.20
N THR A 291 28.58 -20.19 -28.38
CA THR A 291 28.25 -20.68 -29.73
C THR A 291 26.92 -20.06 -30.18
N LEU A 292 26.68 -20.00 -31.49
CA LEU A 292 25.40 -19.50 -32.04
C LEU A 292 24.21 -20.27 -31.48
N ASN A 293 24.37 -21.59 -31.25
CA ASN A 293 23.31 -22.43 -30.65
C ASN A 293 23.02 -22.07 -29.20
N ASP A 294 24.04 -21.71 -28.39
CA ASP A 294 23.85 -21.24 -27.02
C ASP A 294 23.10 -19.91 -26.98
N TYR A 295 23.35 -19.03 -27.95
CA TYR A 295 22.69 -17.75 -28.08
C TYR A 295 21.22 -17.90 -28.47
N VAL A 296 20.90 -18.75 -29.43
CA VAL A 296 19.53 -19.01 -29.90
C VAL A 296 18.69 -19.75 -28.84
N GLY A 297 19.30 -20.69 -28.10
CA GLY A 297 18.59 -21.44 -27.02
C GLY A 297 18.21 -20.62 -25.80
N ASN A 298 18.91 -19.50 -25.57
CA ASN A 298 18.64 -18.62 -24.42
C ASN A 298 17.57 -17.53 -24.70
N ASN A 299 17.11 -17.40 -25.93
CA ASN A 299 16.00 -16.51 -26.32
C ASN A 299 14.62 -17.17 -26.19
N GLN A 300 14.48 -18.19 -25.36
CA GLN A 300 13.13 -18.61 -24.95
C GLN A 300 12.44 -17.42 -24.28
N PRO A 301 11.23 -17.06 -24.68
CA PRO A 301 10.49 -16.01 -24.01
C PRO A 301 10.44 -16.35 -22.53
N HIS A 302 10.83 -15.39 -21.68
CA HIS A 302 10.72 -15.56 -20.25
C HIS A 302 9.29 -16.01 -19.97
N ASN A 303 9.13 -17.22 -19.44
CA ASN A 303 7.84 -17.73 -19.05
C ASN A 303 7.15 -16.65 -18.22
N SER A 304 5.95 -16.34 -18.64
CA SER A 304 5.08 -15.32 -18.10
C SER A 304 5.21 -15.20 -16.59
N ILE A 305 5.50 -14.02 -16.13
CA ILE A 305 5.35 -13.60 -14.74
C ILE A 305 3.95 -14.05 -14.30
N GLY A 306 3.84 -15.15 -13.56
CA GLY A 306 2.71 -15.75 -12.85
C GLY A 306 1.30 -15.14 -12.98
N VAL A 307 0.91 -14.75 -14.20
CA VAL A 307 -0.45 -14.29 -14.48
C VAL A 307 -1.25 -15.50 -14.92
N GLU A 308 -2.08 -16.04 -14.05
CA GLU A 308 -3.12 -16.96 -14.47
C GLU A 308 -4.08 -16.20 -15.39
N ILE A 309 -4.00 -16.48 -16.69
CA ILE A 309 -4.99 -16.00 -17.64
C ILE A 309 -6.19 -16.93 -17.49
N PRO A 310 -7.35 -16.44 -17.03
CA PRO A 310 -8.54 -17.28 -16.90
C PRO A 310 -8.93 -17.85 -18.26
N LYS A 311 -9.23 -19.14 -18.32
CA LYS A 311 -9.74 -19.76 -19.53
C LYS A 311 -11.08 -19.14 -19.87
N ILE A 312 -11.21 -18.68 -21.11
CA ILE A 312 -12.49 -18.18 -21.63
C ILE A 312 -13.44 -19.36 -21.74
N ASP A 313 -14.58 -19.28 -21.04
CA ASP A 313 -15.65 -20.26 -21.12
C ASP A 313 -16.43 -20.07 -22.44
N THR A 314 -15.94 -20.73 -23.47
CA THR A 314 -16.53 -20.65 -24.81
C THR A 314 -17.93 -21.27 -24.87
N ASP A 315 -18.27 -22.19 -23.98
CA ASP A 315 -19.58 -22.85 -24.00
C ASP A 315 -20.65 -21.94 -23.38
N LYS A 316 -20.28 -21.19 -22.34
CA LYS A 316 -21.12 -20.09 -21.81
C LYS A 316 -21.40 -19.06 -22.89
N ILE A 317 -20.37 -18.59 -23.60
CA ILE A 317 -20.54 -17.61 -24.69
C ILE A 317 -21.43 -18.15 -25.81
N LYS A 318 -21.23 -19.40 -26.23
CA LYS A 318 -22.09 -20.04 -27.25
C LYS A 318 -23.55 -20.14 -26.81
N SER A 319 -23.81 -20.42 -25.54
CA SER A 319 -25.16 -20.47 -24.99
C SER A 319 -25.83 -19.09 -24.97
N GLU A 320 -25.08 -18.04 -24.59
CA GLU A 320 -25.56 -16.65 -24.66
C GLU A 320 -25.89 -16.20 -26.09
N ILE A 321 -25.03 -16.55 -27.06
CA ILE A 321 -25.27 -16.27 -28.48
C ILE A 321 -26.56 -16.97 -28.95
N LYS A 322 -26.76 -18.25 -28.61
CA LYS A 322 -28.00 -18.99 -28.98
C LYS A 322 -29.25 -18.33 -28.39
N LEU A 323 -29.19 -17.90 -27.11
CA LEU A 323 -30.31 -17.21 -26.47
C LEU A 323 -30.60 -15.84 -27.12
N THR A 324 -29.56 -15.13 -27.54
CA THR A 324 -29.72 -13.85 -28.24
C THR A 324 -30.33 -14.01 -29.62
N VAL A 325 -29.86 -15.01 -30.40
CA VAL A 325 -30.42 -15.33 -31.75
C VAL A 325 -31.85 -15.82 -31.67
N ALA A 326 -32.22 -16.55 -30.61
CA ALA A 326 -33.61 -17.01 -30.42
C ALA A 326 -34.62 -15.90 -30.10
N LYS A 327 -34.14 -14.69 -29.78
CA LYS A 327 -34.96 -13.49 -29.50
C LYS A 327 -35.12 -12.58 -30.73
N LEU A 328 -34.39 -12.86 -31.83
CA LEU A 328 -34.49 -12.17 -33.11
C LEU A 328 -35.53 -12.86 -34.02
#